data_332d3748832eb12e06f4b1cb0423c94d
#
_entry.id   332d3748832eb12e06f4b1cb0423c94d
#
_cell.length_a   1.000
_cell.length_b   1.000
_cell.length_c   1.000
_cell.angle_alpha   90.00
_cell.angle_beta   90.00
_cell.angle_gamma   90.00
#
_symmetry.space_group_name_H-M   'P 1'
#
loop_
_entity.id
_entity.type
_entity.pdbx_description
1 polymer ?
#
loop_
_entity_poly.entity_id
_entity_poly.type
_entity_poly.pdbx_seq_one_letter_code
_entity_poly.pdbx_strand_id
1 'polypeptide(L)'
;ESFTSAGLSEPMTWAAVQHGRPEDEHGVHVHFLITRYDTGSGKAWNPAPPGWEKDYAPWQDLWNAERSWADPRSPDHARTVQLPGPAYRKAAAARRGGTPVAADIRESITVDLTDLIVTGQIRDRDQLVDHLRDVGWQIHRQSAHYLSVRAPEESKSIRLKGGIYDSDFWSTAAGELGGPAGAA
;
A
#
# COMPACT_ATOMS: atom_id res chain seq x y z
N GLU A 1 -0.89 -21.26 -18.76
CA GLU A 1 -2.22 -21.25 -19.46
C GLU A 1 -3.31 -21.40 -18.43
N SER A 2 -3.92 -20.43 -18.25
CA SER A 2 -4.15 -19.89 -17.02
C SER A 2 -5.53 -19.33 -16.92
N PHE A 3 -5.90 -18.91 -15.77
CA PHE A 3 -7.11 -18.19 -15.37
C PHE A 3 -7.60 -17.16 -16.40
N THR A 4 -6.66 -16.54 -17.09
CA THR A 4 -6.93 -15.43 -18.02
C THR A 4 -7.56 -15.86 -19.34
N SER A 5 -7.49 -17.13 -19.70
CA SER A 5 -8.12 -17.67 -20.93
C SER A 5 -9.35 -18.52 -20.67
N ALA A 6 -9.74 -18.71 -19.40
CA ALA A 6 -10.92 -19.45 -19.05
C ALA A 6 -12.19 -18.78 -19.65
N GLY A 7 -12.93 -19.51 -20.47
CA GLY A 7 -14.13 -19.04 -21.13
C GLY A 7 -13.91 -18.29 -22.44
N LEU A 8 -12.71 -18.16 -22.94
CA LEU A 8 -12.44 -17.66 -24.28
C LEU A 8 -12.57 -18.78 -25.33
N SER A 9 -13.07 -18.43 -26.51
CA SER A 9 -13.17 -19.35 -27.64
C SER A 9 -11.86 -19.49 -28.44
N GLU A 10 -10.97 -18.51 -28.32
CA GLU A 10 -9.69 -18.44 -28.99
C GLU A 10 -8.58 -18.03 -28.02
N PRO A 11 -7.30 -18.35 -28.33
CA PRO A 11 -6.18 -17.90 -27.53
C PRO A 11 -6.17 -16.39 -27.38
N MET A 12 -5.96 -15.95 -26.16
CA MET A 12 -5.92 -14.54 -25.80
C MET A 12 -4.67 -13.84 -26.40
N THR A 13 -4.87 -12.65 -26.96
CA THR A 13 -3.75 -11.81 -27.38
C THR A 13 -3.27 -10.96 -26.22
N TRP A 14 -1.98 -11.02 -25.96
CA TRP A 14 -1.34 -10.24 -24.91
C TRP A 14 0.06 -9.80 -25.29
N ALA A 15 0.56 -8.79 -24.63
CA ALA A 15 1.95 -8.36 -24.69
C ALA A 15 2.47 -8.10 -23.28
N ALA A 16 3.75 -8.34 -23.06
CA ALA A 16 4.42 -8.05 -21.82
C ALA A 16 5.62 -7.15 -22.04
N VAL A 17 5.82 -6.18 -21.15
CA VAL A 17 6.98 -5.29 -21.16
C VAL A 17 7.62 -5.36 -19.78
N GLN A 18 8.87 -5.80 -19.74
CA GLN A 18 9.67 -5.80 -18.54
C GLN A 18 10.35 -4.44 -18.36
N HIS A 19 10.27 -3.89 -17.17
CA HIS A 19 10.99 -2.70 -16.74
C HIS A 19 11.92 -3.04 -15.56
N GLY A 20 13.04 -2.33 -15.51
CA GLY A 20 14.07 -2.55 -14.50
C GLY A 20 15.01 -3.70 -14.84
N ARG A 21 16.09 -3.79 -14.10
CA ARG A 21 17.07 -4.86 -14.15
C ARG A 21 17.09 -5.55 -12.78
N PRO A 22 17.51 -6.83 -12.70
CA PRO A 22 17.59 -7.53 -11.41
C PRO A 22 18.47 -6.82 -10.38
N GLU A 23 19.47 -6.08 -10.82
CA GLU A 23 20.40 -5.31 -10.01
C GLU A 23 19.89 -3.92 -9.59
N ASP A 24 18.76 -3.47 -10.14
CA ASP A 24 18.18 -2.17 -9.79
C ASP A 24 17.57 -2.22 -8.37
N GLU A 25 17.74 -1.16 -7.59
CA GLU A 25 17.18 -1.03 -6.23
C GLU A 25 15.66 -1.26 -6.19
N HIS A 26 14.97 -0.94 -7.26
CA HIS A 26 13.51 -1.11 -7.37
C HIS A 26 13.11 -2.45 -7.99
N GLY A 27 14.07 -3.32 -8.29
CA GLY A 27 13.84 -4.63 -8.84
C GLY A 27 13.23 -4.62 -10.26
N VAL A 28 12.72 -5.79 -10.64
CA VAL A 28 12.08 -6.01 -11.94
C VAL A 28 10.57 -6.00 -11.79
N HIS A 29 9.88 -5.31 -12.69
CA HIS A 29 8.43 -5.43 -12.82
C HIS A 29 8.03 -5.63 -14.28
N VAL A 30 6.93 -6.32 -14.47
CA VAL A 30 6.42 -6.66 -15.81
C VAL A 30 5.02 -6.10 -15.95
N HIS A 31 4.82 -5.34 -17.01
CA HIS A 31 3.49 -4.85 -17.40
C HIS A 31 2.90 -5.80 -18.42
N PHE A 32 1.66 -6.23 -18.17
CA PHE A 32 0.88 -7.01 -19.11
C PHE A 32 -0.18 -6.13 -19.76
N LEU A 33 -0.21 -6.12 -21.07
CA LEU A 33 -1.30 -5.57 -21.86
C LEU A 33 -2.12 -6.73 -22.39
N ILE A 34 -3.36 -6.82 -21.95
CA ILE A 34 -4.28 -7.90 -22.30
C ILE A 34 -5.48 -7.29 -23.02
N THR A 35 -5.85 -7.84 -24.17
CA THR A 35 -7.04 -7.42 -24.89
C THR A 35 -8.30 -7.77 -24.09
N ARG A 36 -9.25 -6.86 -24.06
CA ARG A 36 -10.56 -7.08 -23.42
C ARG A 36 -11.64 -7.47 -24.45
N TYR A 37 -11.21 -8.27 -25.41
CA TYR A 37 -12.04 -8.68 -26.52
C TYR A 37 -11.67 -10.10 -26.94
N ASP A 38 -12.64 -10.98 -26.98
CA ASP A 38 -12.49 -12.34 -27.49
C ASP A 38 -12.72 -12.30 -29.01
N THR A 39 -11.66 -12.54 -29.76
CA THR A 39 -11.68 -12.48 -31.23
C THR A 39 -12.53 -13.57 -31.86
N GLY A 40 -12.64 -14.73 -31.21
CA GLY A 40 -13.41 -15.87 -31.72
C GLY A 40 -14.91 -15.65 -31.58
N SER A 41 -15.37 -15.20 -30.43
CA SER A 41 -16.80 -14.96 -30.18
C SER A 41 -17.28 -13.55 -30.51
N GLY A 42 -16.36 -12.60 -30.73
CA GLY A 42 -16.69 -11.20 -30.95
C GLY A 42 -17.21 -10.47 -29.71
N LYS A 43 -17.02 -11.00 -28.52
CA LYS A 43 -17.58 -10.45 -27.28
C LYS A 43 -16.53 -9.73 -26.44
N ALA A 44 -16.98 -8.74 -25.69
CA ALA A 44 -16.16 -8.12 -24.67
C ALA A 44 -15.87 -9.13 -23.55
N TRP A 45 -14.63 -9.10 -23.07
CA TRP A 45 -14.16 -9.95 -22.00
C TRP A 45 -13.34 -9.13 -20.99
N ASN A 46 -13.45 -9.46 -19.71
CA ASN A 46 -12.71 -8.77 -18.66
C ASN A 46 -11.79 -9.75 -17.93
N PRO A 47 -10.46 -9.65 -18.12
CA PRO A 47 -9.49 -10.52 -17.45
C PRO A 47 -9.41 -10.28 -15.94
N ALA A 48 -9.88 -9.12 -15.46
CA ALA A 48 -9.84 -8.74 -14.07
C ALA A 48 -11.20 -8.17 -13.63
N PRO A 49 -12.25 -9.01 -13.54
CA PRO A 49 -13.56 -8.59 -13.09
C PRO A 49 -13.50 -8.12 -11.64
N PRO A 50 -14.48 -7.34 -11.14
CA PRO A 50 -14.52 -6.94 -9.74
C PRO A 50 -14.35 -8.15 -8.80
N GLY A 51 -13.39 -8.05 -7.87
CA GLY A 51 -13.05 -9.14 -6.95
C GLY A 51 -11.94 -10.08 -7.44
N TRP A 52 -11.35 -9.81 -8.61
CA TRP A 52 -10.24 -10.58 -9.18
C TRP A 52 -9.06 -10.77 -8.22
N GLU A 53 -8.87 -9.85 -7.29
CA GLU A 53 -7.81 -9.91 -6.29
C GLU A 53 -7.89 -11.18 -5.45
N LYS A 54 -9.11 -11.65 -5.16
CA LYS A 54 -9.33 -12.87 -4.39
C LYS A 54 -8.88 -14.13 -5.13
N ASP A 55 -8.99 -14.09 -6.46
CA ASP A 55 -8.63 -15.21 -7.31
C ASP A 55 -7.11 -15.25 -7.58
N TYR A 56 -6.50 -14.06 -7.72
CA TYR A 56 -5.07 -13.95 -8.04
C TYR A 56 -4.16 -13.92 -6.80
N ALA A 57 -4.66 -13.47 -5.64
CA ALA A 57 -3.84 -13.39 -4.44
C ALA A 57 -3.24 -14.74 -4.02
N PRO A 58 -3.99 -15.86 -3.95
CA PRO A 58 -3.41 -17.16 -3.58
C PRO A 58 -2.32 -17.64 -4.55
N TRP A 59 -2.49 -17.32 -5.84
CA TRP A 59 -1.49 -17.64 -6.85
C TRP A 59 -0.22 -16.80 -6.69
N GLN A 60 -0.36 -15.51 -6.41
CA GLN A 60 0.76 -14.63 -6.08
C GLN A 60 1.51 -15.10 -4.83
N ASP A 61 0.78 -15.51 -3.79
CA ASP A 61 1.36 -16.03 -2.55
C ASP A 61 2.18 -17.30 -2.80
N LEU A 62 1.66 -18.22 -3.60
CA LEU A 62 2.38 -19.43 -3.98
C LEU A 62 3.70 -19.10 -4.69
N TRP A 63 3.67 -18.19 -5.68
CA TRP A 63 4.86 -17.79 -6.42
C TRP A 63 5.88 -17.06 -5.54
N ASN A 64 5.43 -16.18 -4.65
CA ASN A 64 6.30 -15.51 -3.71
C ASN A 64 6.99 -16.53 -2.78
N ALA A 65 6.24 -17.50 -2.26
CA ALA A 65 6.77 -18.54 -1.38
C ALA A 65 7.75 -19.47 -2.11
N GLU A 66 7.42 -19.97 -3.31
CA GLU A 66 8.28 -20.88 -4.08
C GLU A 66 9.61 -20.23 -4.49
N ARG A 67 9.61 -18.92 -4.71
CA ARG A 67 10.78 -18.17 -5.19
C ARG A 67 11.46 -17.34 -4.13
N SER A 68 10.99 -17.40 -2.90
CA SER A 68 11.46 -16.56 -1.79
C SER A 68 11.46 -15.05 -2.14
N TRP A 69 10.44 -14.64 -2.89
CA TRP A 69 10.26 -13.24 -3.21
C TRP A 69 9.60 -12.50 -2.04
N ALA A 70 9.95 -11.23 -1.90
CA ALA A 70 9.33 -10.38 -0.89
C ALA A 70 7.82 -10.27 -1.11
N ASP A 71 7.02 -10.50 -0.07
CA ASP A 71 5.58 -10.25 -0.12
C ASP A 71 5.33 -8.74 -0.03
N PRO A 72 4.78 -8.10 -1.06
CA PRO A 72 4.50 -6.66 -1.02
C PRO A 72 3.41 -6.27 -0.02
N ARG A 73 2.68 -7.25 0.52
CA ARG A 73 1.66 -7.06 1.57
C ARG A 73 2.22 -7.24 2.98
N SER A 74 3.46 -7.73 3.10
CA SER A 74 4.11 -7.82 4.40
C SER A 74 4.17 -6.44 5.06
N PRO A 75 3.88 -6.32 6.35
CA PRO A 75 4.04 -5.09 7.10
C PRO A 75 5.43 -4.46 6.95
N ASP A 76 6.48 -5.28 6.83
CA ASP A 76 7.87 -4.84 6.64
C ASP A 76 8.09 -4.07 5.34
N HIS A 77 7.22 -4.32 4.34
CA HIS A 77 7.25 -3.65 3.04
C HIS A 77 6.14 -2.61 2.89
N ALA A 78 5.32 -2.42 3.93
CA ALA A 78 4.26 -1.44 3.91
C ALA A 78 4.84 -0.03 3.76
N ARG A 79 4.31 0.75 2.83
CA ARG A 79 4.71 2.16 2.69
C ARG A 79 4.31 2.90 3.95
N THR A 80 5.25 3.66 4.51
CA THR A 80 5.03 4.52 5.67
C THR A 80 3.89 5.50 5.43
N VAL A 81 3.81 6.04 4.21
CA VAL A 81 2.73 6.93 3.77
C VAL A 81 2.14 6.46 2.45
N GLN A 82 0.81 6.34 2.39
CA GLN A 82 0.07 6.13 1.16
C GLN A 82 -0.69 7.40 0.78
N LEU A 83 -0.15 8.13 -0.18
CA LEU A 83 -0.85 9.30 -0.71
C LEU A 83 -2.10 8.91 -1.50
N PRO A 84 -3.20 9.67 -1.40
CA PRO A 84 -4.35 9.51 -2.29
C PRO A 84 -3.93 9.62 -3.76
N GLY A 85 -4.61 8.88 -4.65
CA GLY A 85 -4.27 8.81 -6.06
C GLY A 85 -4.01 10.16 -6.76
N PRO A 86 -4.81 11.21 -6.55
CA PRO A 86 -4.54 12.55 -7.12
C PRO A 86 -3.24 13.17 -6.59
N ALA A 87 -2.99 13.10 -5.29
CA ALA A 87 -1.78 13.64 -4.66
C ALA A 87 -0.53 12.87 -5.15
N TYR A 88 -0.62 11.54 -5.20
CA TYR A 88 0.44 10.70 -5.75
C TYR A 88 0.77 11.07 -7.21
N ARG A 89 -0.24 11.21 -8.08
CA ARG A 89 -0.02 11.59 -9.48
C ARG A 89 0.63 12.97 -9.61
N LYS A 90 0.21 13.94 -8.79
CA LYS A 90 0.81 15.29 -8.75
C LYS A 90 2.27 15.22 -8.33
N ALA A 91 2.60 14.51 -7.26
CA ALA A 91 3.95 14.33 -6.79
C ALA A 91 4.82 13.60 -7.83
N ALA A 92 4.33 12.54 -8.43
CA ALA A 92 5.04 11.79 -9.47
C ALA A 92 5.27 12.63 -10.74
N ALA A 93 4.31 13.45 -11.14
CA ALA A 93 4.47 14.36 -12.28
C ALA A 93 5.52 15.45 -12.02
N ALA A 94 5.50 16.03 -10.83
CA ALA A 94 6.46 17.06 -10.43
C ALA A 94 7.89 16.49 -10.34
N ARG A 95 8.07 15.30 -9.78
CA ARG A 95 9.38 14.61 -9.75
C ARG A 95 9.93 14.37 -11.15
N ARG A 96 9.10 13.94 -12.10
CA ARG A 96 9.50 13.77 -13.50
C ARG A 96 9.85 15.08 -14.19
N GLY A 97 9.19 16.16 -13.83
CA GLY A 97 9.46 17.51 -14.34
C GLY A 97 10.63 18.23 -13.65
N GLY A 98 11.31 17.60 -12.69
CA GLY A 98 12.39 18.22 -11.92
C GLY A 98 11.94 19.37 -11.01
N THR A 99 10.65 19.50 -10.75
CA THR A 99 10.08 20.56 -9.91
C THR A 99 10.11 20.12 -8.45
N PRO A 100 10.64 20.93 -7.52
CA PRO A 100 10.54 20.66 -6.11
C PRO A 100 9.06 20.53 -5.68
N VAL A 101 8.73 19.45 -4.98
CA VAL A 101 7.39 19.25 -4.42
C VAL A 101 7.45 19.60 -2.95
N ALA A 102 6.57 20.50 -2.51
CA ALA A 102 6.37 20.71 -1.08
C ALA A 102 5.92 19.38 -0.45
N ALA A 103 6.47 19.06 0.71
CA ALA A 103 6.06 17.88 1.46
C ALA A 103 4.54 17.89 1.67
N ASP A 104 3.89 16.76 1.43
CA ASP A 104 2.48 16.63 1.76
C ASP A 104 2.36 16.61 3.29
N ILE A 105 1.36 17.30 3.83
CA ILE A 105 1.12 17.35 5.28
C ILE A 105 1.01 15.95 5.90
N ARG A 106 0.58 14.95 5.13
CA ARG A 106 0.53 13.55 5.57
C ARG A 106 1.92 12.98 5.80
N GLU A 107 2.88 13.34 4.94
CA GLU A 107 4.28 12.94 5.08
C GLU A 107 4.89 13.54 6.35
N SER A 108 4.68 14.84 6.57
CA SER A 108 5.18 15.50 7.78
C SER A 108 4.61 14.88 9.06
N ILE A 109 3.29 14.70 9.13
CA ILE A 109 2.64 14.07 10.29
C ILE A 109 3.20 12.64 10.50
N THR A 110 3.42 11.90 9.42
CA THR A 110 3.90 10.52 9.53
C THR A 110 5.34 10.46 10.01
N VAL A 111 6.20 11.38 9.58
CA VAL A 111 7.57 11.47 10.08
C VAL A 111 7.56 11.73 11.58
N ASP A 112 6.83 12.74 12.05
CA ASP A 112 6.75 13.10 13.47
C ASP A 112 6.23 11.92 14.32
N LEU A 113 5.19 11.23 13.85
CA LEU A 113 4.65 10.06 14.55
C LEU A 113 5.62 8.88 14.54
N THR A 114 6.34 8.67 13.44
CA THR A 114 7.33 7.60 13.34
C THR A 114 8.46 7.81 14.33
N ASP A 115 8.93 9.04 14.51
CA ASP A 115 9.96 9.39 15.49
C ASP A 115 9.49 9.08 16.92
N LEU A 116 8.23 9.37 17.24
CA LEU A 116 7.65 9.05 18.54
C LEU A 116 7.50 7.53 18.77
N ILE A 117 7.23 6.77 17.72
CA ILE A 117 7.17 5.31 17.76
C ILE A 117 8.58 4.73 17.98
N VAL A 118 9.56 5.17 17.19
CA VAL A 118 10.95 4.72 17.29
C VAL A 118 11.55 5.02 18.67
N THR A 119 11.21 6.16 19.24
CA THR A 119 11.65 6.55 20.60
C THR A 119 10.84 5.90 21.72
N GLY A 120 9.84 5.07 21.39
CA GLY A 120 9.01 4.32 22.34
C GLY A 120 8.01 5.19 23.12
N GLN A 121 7.77 6.42 22.69
CA GLN A 121 6.75 7.30 23.27
C GLN A 121 5.33 6.88 22.85
N ILE A 122 5.18 6.32 21.66
CA ILE A 122 3.95 5.72 21.14
C ILE A 122 4.23 4.23 20.92
N ARG A 123 3.47 3.35 21.57
CA ARG A 123 3.68 1.89 21.57
C ARG A 123 2.51 1.12 20.99
N ASP A 124 1.38 1.77 20.80
CA ASP A 124 0.18 1.18 20.25
C ASP A 124 -0.64 2.22 19.47
N ARG A 125 -1.64 1.73 18.79
CA ARG A 125 -2.50 2.56 17.93
C ARG A 125 -3.37 3.52 18.71
N ASP A 126 -3.77 3.17 19.91
CA ASP A 126 -4.62 4.03 20.74
C ASP A 126 -3.82 5.24 21.24
N GLN A 127 -2.56 5.03 21.66
CA GLN A 127 -1.64 6.09 22.02
C GLN A 127 -1.34 7.02 20.82
N LEU A 128 -1.23 6.47 19.60
CA LEU A 128 -1.09 7.27 18.39
C LEU A 128 -2.32 8.17 18.17
N VAL A 129 -3.51 7.61 18.34
CA VAL A 129 -4.76 8.36 18.21
C VAL A 129 -4.89 9.43 19.30
N ASP A 130 -4.52 9.12 20.53
CA ASP A 130 -4.57 10.04 21.65
C ASP A 130 -3.55 11.18 21.46
N HIS A 131 -2.33 10.87 21.03
CA HIS A 131 -1.35 11.87 20.68
C HIS A 131 -1.86 12.84 19.60
N LEU A 132 -2.49 12.34 18.54
CA LEU A 132 -3.10 13.21 17.53
C LEU A 132 -4.15 14.13 18.12
N ARG A 133 -4.96 13.68 19.08
CA ARG A 133 -5.95 14.50 19.78
C ARG A 133 -5.27 15.57 20.64
N ASP A 134 -4.24 15.20 21.38
CA ASP A 134 -3.52 16.09 22.28
C ASP A 134 -2.83 17.25 21.53
N VAL A 135 -2.34 17.00 20.33
CA VAL A 135 -1.79 18.04 19.45
C VAL A 135 -2.87 18.77 18.63
N GLY A 136 -4.13 18.54 18.92
CA GLY A 136 -5.27 19.30 18.41
C GLY A 136 -5.95 18.74 17.17
N TRP A 137 -5.56 17.57 16.67
CA TRP A 137 -6.23 16.94 15.54
C TRP A 137 -7.57 16.31 15.97
N GLN A 138 -8.61 16.59 15.22
CA GLN A 138 -9.91 15.93 15.41
C GLN A 138 -9.96 14.63 14.65
N ILE A 139 -10.23 13.52 15.34
CA ILE A 139 -10.39 12.21 14.72
C ILE A 139 -11.83 12.11 14.18
N HIS A 140 -11.97 12.17 12.87
CA HIS A 140 -13.28 12.11 12.22
C HIS A 140 -13.73 10.66 11.99
N ARG A 141 -12.80 9.79 11.64
CA ARG A 141 -13.07 8.36 11.44
C ARG A 141 -11.84 7.52 11.73
N GLN A 142 -12.05 6.42 12.44
CA GLN A 142 -11.05 5.40 12.69
C GLN A 142 -11.49 4.10 12.00
N SER A 143 -10.65 3.57 11.12
CA SER A 143 -10.85 2.30 10.42
C SER A 143 -9.67 1.39 10.73
N ALA A 144 -9.78 0.09 10.47
CA ALA A 144 -8.66 -0.84 10.61
C ALA A 144 -7.42 -0.37 9.82
N HIS A 145 -7.58 0.17 8.62
CA HIS A 145 -6.49 0.47 7.69
C HIS A 145 -6.17 1.95 7.49
N TYR A 146 -6.84 2.86 8.20
CA TYR A 146 -6.58 4.30 8.08
C TYR A 146 -7.21 5.10 9.21
N LEU A 147 -6.71 6.32 9.40
CA LEU A 147 -7.34 7.37 10.20
C LEU A 147 -7.78 8.51 9.30
N SER A 148 -8.96 9.07 9.55
CA SER A 148 -9.40 10.32 8.94
C SER A 148 -9.35 11.40 9.99
N VAL A 149 -8.50 12.41 9.79
CA VAL A 149 -8.24 13.46 10.76
C VAL A 149 -8.50 14.83 10.14
N ARG A 150 -8.78 15.80 10.97
CA ARG A 150 -9.01 17.19 10.58
C ARG A 150 -8.23 18.12 11.49
N ALA A 151 -7.47 19.05 10.90
CA ALA A 151 -6.83 20.10 11.65
C ALA A 151 -7.87 21.06 12.30
N PRO A 152 -7.55 21.72 13.42
CA PRO A 152 -8.51 22.55 14.16
C PRO A 152 -9.19 23.63 13.32
N GLU A 153 -8.44 24.23 12.40
CA GLU A 153 -8.93 25.35 11.58
C GLU A 153 -9.36 24.95 10.17
N GLU A 154 -9.28 23.64 9.85
CA GLU A 154 -9.58 23.14 8.52
C GLU A 154 -11.01 22.60 8.43
N SER A 155 -11.68 22.86 7.31
CA SER A 155 -13.02 22.33 7.05
C SER A 155 -12.99 20.90 6.47
N LYS A 156 -11.85 20.49 5.90
CA LYS A 156 -11.70 19.22 5.20
C LYS A 156 -10.88 18.22 6.01
N SER A 157 -11.39 17.01 6.12
CA SER A 157 -10.61 15.89 6.66
C SER A 157 -9.58 15.38 5.67
N ILE A 158 -8.42 15.00 6.17
CA ILE A 158 -7.41 14.27 5.43
C ILE A 158 -7.40 12.82 5.89
N ARG A 159 -7.06 11.92 4.98
CA ARG A 159 -6.90 10.49 5.29
C ARG A 159 -5.42 10.17 5.45
N LEU A 160 -5.06 9.70 6.63
CA LEU A 160 -3.75 9.15 6.94
C LEU A 160 -3.81 7.65 6.72
N LYS A 161 -3.00 7.14 5.79
CA LYS A 161 -2.93 5.74 5.41
C LYS A 161 -1.47 5.34 5.19
N GLY A 162 -1.10 4.16 5.63
CA GLY A 162 0.26 3.63 5.62
C GLY A 162 0.47 2.69 6.79
N GLY A 163 1.67 2.14 6.94
CA GLY A 163 1.97 1.11 7.94
C GLY A 163 1.48 1.48 9.34
N ILE A 164 1.95 2.57 9.90
CA ILE A 164 1.66 2.97 11.30
C ILE A 164 0.16 3.26 11.58
N TYR A 165 -0.66 3.47 10.55
CA TYR A 165 -2.09 3.72 10.68
C TYR A 165 -2.93 2.46 10.55
N ASP A 166 -2.32 1.35 10.16
CA ASP A 166 -2.97 0.05 10.02
C ASP A 166 -2.98 -0.71 11.35
N SER A 167 -4.10 -1.35 11.70
CA SER A 167 -4.22 -2.15 12.92
C SER A 167 -3.27 -3.35 12.92
N ASP A 168 -3.02 -3.91 11.74
CA ASP A 168 -2.21 -5.12 11.60
C ASP A 168 -0.72 -4.84 11.90
N PHE A 169 -0.24 -3.63 11.62
CA PHE A 169 1.09 -3.19 12.02
C PHE A 169 1.32 -3.34 13.53
N TRP A 170 0.36 -2.89 14.33
CA TRP A 170 0.47 -2.91 15.78
C TRP A 170 0.30 -4.30 16.38
N SER A 171 -0.49 -5.16 15.76
CA SER A 171 -0.64 -6.55 16.20
C SER A 171 0.65 -7.36 16.01
N THR A 172 1.40 -7.05 14.95
CA THR A 172 2.71 -7.68 14.67
C THR A 172 3.81 -7.09 15.55
N ALA A 173 3.87 -5.75 15.69
CA ALA A 173 4.82 -5.06 16.53
C ALA A 173 4.68 -5.39 18.03
N ALA A 174 3.46 -5.63 18.52
CA ALA A 174 3.23 -6.07 19.90
C ALA A 174 3.85 -7.44 20.18
N GLY A 175 3.98 -8.30 19.17
CA GLY A 175 4.68 -9.58 19.29
C GLY A 175 6.21 -9.44 19.41
N GLU A 176 6.78 -8.43 18.76
CA GLU A 176 8.23 -8.19 18.77
C GLU A 176 8.69 -7.33 19.95
N LEU A 177 7.88 -6.37 20.40
CA LEU A 177 8.17 -5.52 21.56
C LEU A 177 7.83 -6.14 22.92
N GLY A 178 7.07 -7.24 22.93
CA GLY A 178 6.62 -7.95 24.13
C GLY A 178 7.51 -9.09 24.60
N GLY A 179 8.67 -9.32 24.01
CA GLY A 179 9.66 -10.26 24.49
C GLY A 179 10.30 -9.75 25.78
N PRO A 180 10.39 -10.56 26.89
CA PRO A 180 10.97 -10.11 28.13
C PRO A 180 12.47 -9.88 27.94
N ALA A 181 12.88 -8.62 27.86
CA ALA A 181 14.28 -8.26 28.08
C ALA A 181 14.61 -8.48 29.56
N GLY A 182 15.30 -9.58 29.83
CA GLY A 182 16.20 -9.62 30.96
C GLY A 182 15.63 -10.16 32.29
N ALA A 183 15.78 -11.45 32.45
CA ALA A 183 16.08 -12.01 33.78
C ALA A 183 17.39 -12.78 33.63
N ALA A 184 18.49 -12.19 34.04
CA ALA A 184 19.68 -12.84 34.59
C ALA A 184 20.49 -11.77 35.33
#